data_efb00967665dfda343332d19ef182c56
#
_entry.id   efb00967665dfda343332d19ef182c56
#
_cell.length_a   1.000
_cell.length_b   1.000
_cell.length_c   1.000
_cell.angle_alpha   90.00
_cell.angle_beta   90.00
_cell.angle_gamma   90.00
#
_symmetry.space_group_name_H-M   'P 1'
#
loop_
_entity.id
_entity.type
_entity.pdbx_description
1 polymer ?
#
loop_
_entity_poly.entity_id
_entity_poly.type
_entity_poly.pdbx_seq_one_letter_code
_entity_poly.pdbx_strand_id
1 'polypeptide(L)'
;MRVDNAIIMAAGTSSRFAPLSYEKHKAMIDVRGEVLIERQIRQLKEACIPEIYVITGYKAEQFEYLRDKYGIKLIHNPDYLIRNNNSSIWAARSILANSYICSADNYFSQNPFEYEVDSPYYAAEYADGPTEEWCMTEDENGFINTVTIGGQNAWYMMGHAFWDRAFSERFLGILEDVYNDPETAGKLWEKIFMAHLDTLKMKIRKYQPGMIFEFDTLNELRTFDDSYKNNTRSVILKKVSADLCIQEQDIVNIQPLKSGNTSASGFEFDSPFGHYQFFYENSTLLRN
;
A
#
# COMPACT_ATOMS: atom_id res chain seq x y z
N MET A 1 3.01 4.50 -25.26
CA MET A 1 4.00 5.44 -24.64
C MET A 1 5.02 4.62 -23.89
N ARG A 2 6.30 4.95 -24.02
CA ARG A 2 7.35 4.29 -23.22
C ARG A 2 7.28 4.77 -21.79
N VAL A 3 7.44 3.84 -20.86
CA VAL A 3 7.50 4.15 -19.42
C VAL A 3 8.86 4.74 -19.09
N ASP A 4 8.90 5.88 -18.42
CA ASP A 4 10.13 6.53 -17.99
C ASP A 4 10.62 5.97 -16.64
N ASN A 5 9.69 5.70 -15.71
CA ASN A 5 10.02 5.20 -14.38
C ASN A 5 8.85 4.54 -13.65
N ALA A 6 9.15 3.95 -12.50
CA ALA A 6 8.17 3.52 -11.52
C ALA A 6 8.46 4.15 -10.16
N ILE A 7 7.40 4.56 -9.47
CA ILE A 7 7.41 5.19 -8.15
C ILE A 7 6.65 4.28 -7.21
N ILE A 8 7.36 3.66 -6.25
CA ILE A 8 6.77 2.78 -5.24
C ILE A 8 6.60 3.59 -3.95
N MET A 9 5.36 3.82 -3.56
CA MET A 9 5.03 4.55 -2.32
C MET A 9 5.16 3.62 -1.12
N ALA A 10 6.16 3.86 -0.27
CA ALA A 10 6.51 3.05 0.91
C ALA A 10 6.77 3.92 2.16
N ALA A 11 6.12 5.08 2.27
CA ALA A 11 6.38 5.99 3.38
C ALA A 11 5.49 5.78 4.62
N GLY A 12 4.36 5.07 4.46
CA GLY A 12 3.33 4.91 5.48
C GLY A 12 3.72 4.01 6.66
N THR A 13 3.09 4.21 7.80
CA THR A 13 3.35 3.45 9.05
C THR A 13 2.72 2.06 9.05
N SER A 14 1.76 1.78 8.16
CA SER A 14 1.04 0.50 8.06
C SER A 14 0.50 0.00 9.40
N SER A 15 -0.07 0.90 10.20
CA SER A 15 -0.45 0.62 11.60
C SER A 15 -1.49 -0.50 11.76
N ARG A 16 -2.35 -0.73 10.75
CA ARG A 16 -3.31 -1.86 10.74
C ARG A 16 -2.62 -3.23 10.73
N PHE A 17 -1.34 -3.26 10.30
CA PHE A 17 -0.52 -4.48 10.25
C PHE A 17 0.25 -4.73 11.57
N ALA A 18 -0.21 -4.15 12.68
CA ALA A 18 0.35 -4.39 14.00
C ALA A 18 0.28 -5.88 14.39
N PRO A 19 1.25 -6.42 15.16
CA PRO A 19 2.47 -5.75 15.58
C PRO A 19 3.62 -5.84 14.57
N LEU A 20 3.45 -6.55 13.44
CA LEU A 20 4.51 -6.78 12.47
C LEU A 20 5.09 -5.46 11.94
N SER A 21 4.22 -4.46 11.65
CA SER A 21 4.64 -3.14 11.17
C SER A 21 5.46 -2.36 12.21
N TYR A 22 5.29 -2.65 13.50
CA TYR A 22 6.15 -2.09 14.54
C TYR A 22 7.57 -2.64 14.50
N GLU A 23 7.73 -3.94 14.18
CA GLU A 23 9.03 -4.60 14.11
C GLU A 23 9.72 -4.36 12.75
N LYS A 24 8.96 -4.46 11.67
CA LYS A 24 9.46 -4.41 10.29
C LYS A 24 8.50 -3.65 9.39
N HIS A 25 9.02 -2.84 8.47
CA HIS A 25 8.14 -2.16 7.52
C HIS A 25 7.32 -3.17 6.70
N LYS A 26 6.03 -2.90 6.45
CA LYS A 26 5.11 -3.82 5.74
C LYS A 26 5.67 -4.26 4.37
N ALA A 27 6.28 -3.35 3.61
CA ALA A 27 6.92 -3.66 2.34
C ALA A 27 8.09 -4.65 2.43
N MET A 28 8.69 -4.80 3.63
CA MET A 28 9.82 -5.71 3.88
C MET A 28 9.38 -7.10 4.37
N ILE A 29 8.07 -7.36 4.43
CA ILE A 29 7.56 -8.65 4.87
C ILE A 29 7.78 -9.67 3.77
N ASP A 30 8.24 -10.86 4.17
CA ASP A 30 8.34 -12.01 3.27
C ASP A 30 6.94 -12.59 3.01
N VAL A 31 6.58 -12.73 1.76
CA VAL A 31 5.30 -13.33 1.34
C VAL A 31 5.62 -14.48 0.39
N ARG A 32 5.26 -15.69 0.76
CA ARG A 32 5.55 -16.91 -0.01
C ARG A 32 7.03 -17.05 -0.40
N GLY A 33 7.94 -16.67 0.53
CA GLY A 33 9.39 -16.84 0.36
C GLY A 33 10.08 -15.71 -0.39
N GLU A 34 9.40 -14.60 -0.70
CA GLU A 34 10.01 -13.42 -1.35
C GLU A 34 9.58 -12.14 -0.61
N VAL A 35 10.52 -11.22 -0.38
CA VAL A 35 10.21 -9.93 0.24
C VAL A 35 9.31 -9.12 -0.69
N LEU A 36 8.20 -8.59 -0.15
CA LEU A 36 7.12 -8.00 -0.94
C LEU A 36 7.60 -6.90 -1.90
N ILE A 37 8.38 -5.94 -1.43
CA ILE A 37 8.92 -4.88 -2.28
C ILE A 37 9.99 -5.40 -3.25
N GLU A 38 10.78 -6.40 -2.87
CA GLU A 38 11.78 -6.99 -3.77
C GLU A 38 11.12 -7.68 -4.96
N ARG A 39 10.00 -8.38 -4.72
CA ARG A 39 9.18 -8.97 -5.78
C ARG A 39 8.70 -7.92 -6.76
N GLN A 40 8.16 -6.80 -6.27
CA GLN A 40 7.68 -5.73 -7.12
C GLN A 40 8.82 -5.07 -7.93
N ILE A 41 9.96 -4.80 -7.29
CA ILE A 41 11.17 -4.28 -7.98
C ILE A 41 11.66 -5.25 -9.05
N ARG A 42 11.70 -6.56 -8.77
CA ARG A 42 12.10 -7.59 -9.74
C ARG A 42 11.16 -7.59 -10.95
N GLN A 43 9.84 -7.56 -10.72
CA GLN A 43 8.83 -7.53 -11.78
C GLN A 43 8.96 -6.26 -12.66
N LEU A 44 9.20 -5.10 -12.07
CA LEU A 44 9.47 -3.86 -12.80
C LEU A 44 10.73 -3.98 -13.67
N LYS A 45 11.79 -4.59 -13.14
CA LYS A 45 13.04 -4.82 -13.90
C LYS A 45 12.84 -5.82 -15.04
N GLU A 46 12.09 -6.89 -14.81
CA GLU A 46 11.71 -7.87 -15.85
C GLU A 46 10.92 -7.20 -16.98
N ALA A 47 10.10 -6.21 -16.66
CA ALA A 47 9.40 -5.37 -17.64
C ALA A 47 10.29 -4.28 -18.28
N CYS A 48 11.60 -4.27 -17.99
CA CYS A 48 12.57 -3.31 -18.51
C CYS A 48 12.26 -1.85 -18.14
N ILE A 49 11.63 -1.59 -16.99
CA ILE A 49 11.39 -0.22 -16.53
C ILE A 49 12.73 0.44 -16.19
N PRO A 50 13.10 1.59 -16.82
CA PRO A 50 14.44 2.13 -16.76
C PRO A 50 14.88 2.58 -15.38
N GLU A 51 13.99 3.26 -14.65
CA GLU A 51 14.26 3.88 -13.36
C GLU A 51 13.21 3.45 -12.34
N ILE A 52 13.64 3.03 -11.18
CA ILE A 52 12.73 2.65 -10.08
C ILE A 52 13.08 3.50 -8.86
N TYR A 53 12.06 4.19 -8.34
CA TYR A 53 12.15 5.03 -7.16
C TYR A 53 11.26 4.46 -6.06
N VAL A 54 11.77 4.43 -4.84
CA VAL A 54 10.98 4.09 -3.65
C VAL A 54 10.89 5.33 -2.77
N ILE A 55 9.66 5.74 -2.49
CA ILE A 55 9.39 6.88 -1.61
C ILE A 55 9.29 6.36 -0.19
N THR A 56 10.28 6.70 0.63
CA THR A 56 10.43 6.20 2.01
C THR A 56 9.97 7.24 3.04
N GLY A 57 9.66 6.78 4.24
CA GLY A 57 9.29 7.61 5.39
C GLY A 57 9.50 6.82 6.68
N TYR A 58 8.46 6.12 7.14
CA TYR A 58 8.57 5.23 8.29
C TYR A 58 9.60 4.13 8.06
N LYS A 59 10.53 3.93 9.01
CA LYS A 59 11.61 2.93 8.94
C LYS A 59 12.43 3.00 7.64
N ALA A 60 12.71 4.22 7.16
CA ALA A 60 13.41 4.45 5.89
C ALA A 60 14.76 3.71 5.81
N GLU A 61 15.43 3.52 6.93
CA GLU A 61 16.71 2.79 7.03
C GLU A 61 16.62 1.34 6.55
N GLN A 62 15.45 0.71 6.63
CA GLN A 62 15.25 -0.67 6.17
C GLN A 62 15.29 -0.81 4.65
N PHE A 63 15.20 0.29 3.90
CA PHE A 63 15.20 0.29 2.43
C PHE A 63 16.60 0.51 1.81
N GLU A 64 17.58 0.92 2.60
CA GLU A 64 18.90 1.33 2.07
C GLU A 64 19.61 0.22 1.28
N TYR A 65 19.54 -1.04 1.71
CA TYR A 65 20.16 -2.17 1.01
C TYR A 65 19.61 -2.39 -0.42
N LEU A 66 18.39 -1.91 -0.70
CA LEU A 66 17.80 -2.05 -2.04
C LEU A 66 18.54 -1.23 -3.10
N ARG A 67 19.24 -0.16 -2.71
CA ARG A 67 20.10 0.62 -3.60
C ARG A 67 21.21 -0.25 -4.18
N ASP A 68 21.93 -0.94 -3.31
CA ASP A 68 23.07 -1.77 -3.71
C ASP A 68 22.59 -3.06 -4.41
N LYS A 69 21.51 -3.66 -3.88
CA LYS A 69 21.01 -4.93 -4.41
C LYS A 69 20.35 -4.79 -5.78
N TYR A 70 19.62 -3.70 -6.01
CA TYR A 70 18.78 -3.54 -7.20
C TYR A 70 19.10 -2.29 -8.02
N GLY A 71 19.98 -1.40 -7.57
CA GLY A 71 20.30 -0.14 -8.27
C GLY A 71 19.11 0.82 -8.32
N ILE A 72 18.18 0.74 -7.34
CA ILE A 72 17.03 1.63 -7.25
C ILE A 72 17.40 2.93 -6.54
N LYS A 73 16.55 3.93 -6.64
CA LYS A 73 16.73 5.22 -5.99
C LYS A 73 15.72 5.40 -4.86
N LEU A 74 16.16 5.97 -3.73
CA LEU A 74 15.30 6.29 -2.60
C LEU A 74 15.07 7.80 -2.53
N ILE A 75 13.84 8.20 -2.30
CA ILE A 75 13.42 9.58 -2.02
C ILE A 75 12.72 9.57 -0.67
N HIS A 76 13.21 10.39 0.27
CA HIS A 76 12.55 10.51 1.57
C HIS A 76 11.37 11.48 1.47
N ASN A 77 10.21 11.08 1.99
CA ASN A 77 9.04 11.93 2.17
C ASN A 77 9.07 12.50 3.61
N PRO A 78 9.37 13.79 3.81
CA PRO A 78 9.44 14.37 5.15
C PRO A 78 8.07 14.50 5.82
N ASP A 79 6.99 14.51 5.04
CA ASP A 79 5.63 14.79 5.50
C ASP A 79 4.83 13.52 5.86
N TYR A 80 5.46 12.34 5.84
CA TYR A 80 4.78 11.04 5.95
C TYR A 80 3.97 10.85 7.24
N LEU A 81 4.30 11.56 8.34
CA LEU A 81 3.57 11.50 9.60
C LEU A 81 2.38 12.46 9.67
N ILE A 82 2.43 13.54 8.91
CA ILE A 82 1.44 14.63 8.98
C ILE A 82 0.51 14.68 7.77
N ARG A 83 0.85 13.96 6.72
CA ARG A 83 0.06 13.90 5.49
C ARG A 83 -0.11 12.45 5.02
N ASN A 84 -1.17 12.22 4.24
CA ASN A 84 -1.43 10.92 3.60
C ASN A 84 -0.54 10.75 2.33
N ASN A 85 -0.80 9.73 1.50
CA ASN A 85 0.01 9.35 0.36
C ASN A 85 0.15 10.46 -0.72
N ASN A 86 -0.69 11.50 -0.71
CA ASN A 86 -0.49 12.70 -1.55
C ASN A 86 0.89 13.32 -1.34
N SER A 87 1.44 13.25 -0.13
CA SER A 87 2.79 13.71 0.19
C SER A 87 3.88 12.85 -0.45
N SER A 88 3.64 11.58 -0.69
CA SER A 88 4.56 10.72 -1.43
C SER A 88 4.63 11.12 -2.91
N ILE A 89 3.50 11.48 -3.52
CA ILE A 89 3.46 12.07 -4.87
C ILE A 89 4.19 13.41 -4.88
N TRP A 90 3.97 14.26 -3.87
CA TRP A 90 4.68 15.53 -3.75
C TRP A 90 6.21 15.37 -3.60
N ALA A 91 6.65 14.39 -2.82
CA ALA A 91 8.07 14.06 -2.70
C ALA A 91 8.68 13.61 -4.05
N ALA A 92 7.89 12.92 -4.88
CA ALA A 92 8.28 12.44 -6.19
C ALA A 92 8.09 13.46 -7.33
N ARG A 93 7.59 14.69 -7.06
CA ARG A 93 7.14 15.65 -8.09
C ARG A 93 8.15 15.96 -9.20
N SER A 94 9.45 15.94 -8.89
CA SER A 94 10.50 16.25 -9.86
C SER A 94 10.83 15.12 -10.83
N ILE A 95 10.31 13.92 -10.58
CA ILE A 95 10.60 12.71 -11.38
C ILE A 95 9.35 12.14 -12.06
N LEU A 96 8.17 12.69 -11.78
CA LEU A 96 6.93 12.30 -12.43
C LEU A 96 6.98 12.58 -13.95
N ALA A 97 6.65 11.57 -14.74
CA ALA A 97 6.71 11.61 -16.20
C ALA A 97 5.71 10.58 -16.74
N ASN A 98 6.10 9.67 -17.66
CA ASN A 98 5.34 8.46 -17.95
C ASN A 98 5.66 7.44 -16.84
N SER A 99 4.88 7.46 -15.77
CA SER A 99 5.27 6.82 -14.50
C SER A 99 4.26 5.78 -14.04
N TYR A 100 4.74 4.62 -13.61
CA TYR A 100 3.95 3.78 -12.73
C TYR A 100 3.90 4.36 -11.33
N ILE A 101 2.70 4.39 -10.74
CA ILE A 101 2.46 4.74 -9.33
C ILE A 101 2.01 3.47 -8.63
N CYS A 102 2.84 2.98 -7.73
CA CYS A 102 2.65 1.68 -7.08
C CYS A 102 2.56 1.84 -5.56
N SER A 103 1.74 1.01 -4.93
CA SER A 103 1.76 0.81 -3.48
C SER A 103 2.71 -0.32 -3.10
N ALA A 104 3.49 -0.13 -2.03
CA ALA A 104 4.52 -1.09 -1.61
C ALA A 104 3.96 -2.34 -0.91
N ASP A 105 2.66 -2.41 -0.70
CA ASP A 105 1.93 -3.50 -0.05
C ASP A 105 1.18 -4.42 -1.03
N ASN A 106 1.28 -4.15 -2.32
CA ASN A 106 0.71 -5.03 -3.33
C ASN A 106 1.60 -6.24 -3.64
N TYR A 107 0.99 -7.40 -3.73
CA TYR A 107 1.58 -8.63 -4.24
C TYR A 107 0.95 -8.96 -5.58
N PHE A 108 1.75 -8.95 -6.64
CA PHE A 108 1.32 -9.37 -7.97
C PHE A 108 1.72 -10.84 -8.19
N SER A 109 0.73 -11.72 -8.40
CA SER A 109 0.98 -13.16 -8.63
C SER A 109 1.70 -13.40 -9.97
N GLN A 110 1.38 -12.58 -10.97
CA GLN A 110 2.06 -12.49 -12.26
C GLN A 110 2.54 -11.06 -12.48
N ASN A 111 3.49 -10.86 -13.39
CA ASN A 111 4.02 -9.52 -13.67
C ASN A 111 2.97 -8.68 -14.42
N PRO A 112 2.43 -7.59 -13.85
CA PRO A 112 1.44 -6.74 -14.51
C PRO A 112 2.09 -5.60 -15.30
N PHE A 113 3.41 -5.39 -15.20
CA PHE A 113 4.10 -4.24 -15.74
C PHE A 113 4.51 -4.46 -17.20
N GLU A 114 4.41 -3.41 -17.98
CA GLU A 114 4.77 -3.37 -19.41
C GLU A 114 5.66 -2.15 -19.67
N TYR A 115 6.64 -2.28 -20.56
CA TYR A 115 7.53 -1.18 -20.96
C TYR A 115 6.82 -0.11 -21.79
N GLU A 116 5.81 -0.51 -22.56
CA GLU A 116 4.99 0.38 -23.39
C GLU A 116 3.53 0.30 -22.95
N VAL A 117 2.91 1.45 -22.70
CA VAL A 117 1.52 1.57 -22.24
C VAL A 117 0.78 2.55 -23.14
N ASP A 118 -0.48 2.24 -23.47
CA ASP A 118 -1.25 3.01 -24.45
C ASP A 118 -1.90 4.27 -23.88
N SER A 119 -2.33 4.23 -22.62
CA SER A 119 -3.05 5.35 -21.97
C SER A 119 -2.86 5.32 -20.46
N PRO A 120 -3.05 6.45 -19.76
CA PRO A 120 -3.17 6.45 -18.30
C PRO A 120 -4.27 5.52 -17.84
N TYR A 121 -4.02 4.78 -16.73
CA TYR A 121 -5.00 3.84 -16.19
C TYR A 121 -4.85 3.67 -14.68
N TYR A 122 -5.92 3.18 -14.05
CA TYR A 122 -5.90 2.57 -12.73
C TYR A 122 -6.17 1.07 -12.87
N ALA A 123 -5.37 0.24 -12.21
CA ALA A 123 -5.56 -1.21 -12.18
C ALA A 123 -6.83 -1.56 -11.39
N ALA A 124 -7.53 -2.61 -11.80
CA ALA A 124 -8.77 -3.03 -11.18
C ALA A 124 -8.94 -4.55 -11.19
N GLU A 125 -9.57 -5.06 -10.15
CA GLU A 125 -10.16 -6.40 -10.13
C GLU A 125 -11.70 -6.30 -10.05
N TYR A 126 -12.40 -7.38 -10.38
CA TYR A 126 -13.85 -7.41 -10.38
C TYR A 126 -14.36 -8.04 -9.08
N ALA A 127 -15.22 -7.31 -8.37
CA ALA A 127 -15.96 -7.85 -7.24
C ALA A 127 -17.20 -8.59 -7.73
N ASP A 128 -17.28 -9.90 -7.48
CA ASP A 128 -18.49 -10.69 -7.68
C ASP A 128 -19.31 -10.69 -6.38
N GLY A 129 -20.38 -9.91 -6.37
CA GLY A 129 -21.18 -9.63 -5.18
C GLY A 129 -20.89 -8.27 -4.53
N PRO A 130 -21.32 -8.07 -3.27
CA PRO A 130 -21.12 -6.81 -2.55
C PRO A 130 -19.64 -6.61 -2.17
N THR A 131 -19.22 -5.34 -2.20
CA THR A 131 -17.87 -4.93 -1.80
C THR A 131 -17.92 -3.55 -1.14
N GLU A 132 -16.95 -3.27 -0.25
CA GLU A 132 -16.73 -1.95 0.36
C GLU A 132 -15.61 -1.17 -0.35
N GLU A 133 -15.02 -1.75 -1.39
CA GLU A 133 -13.94 -1.18 -2.17
C GLU A 133 -14.38 0.01 -3.03
N TRP A 134 -13.43 0.72 -3.62
CA TRP A 134 -13.67 1.89 -4.46
C TRP A 134 -14.05 1.48 -5.87
N CYS A 135 -15.33 1.36 -6.13
CA CYS A 135 -15.90 0.91 -7.39
C CYS A 135 -15.86 2.01 -8.45
N MET A 136 -15.45 1.63 -9.66
CA MET A 136 -15.31 2.52 -10.81
C MET A 136 -16.31 2.21 -11.89
N THR A 137 -16.78 3.25 -12.60
CA THR A 137 -17.51 3.15 -13.88
C THR A 137 -16.77 3.89 -14.98
N GLU A 138 -17.06 3.54 -16.24
CA GLU A 138 -16.46 4.12 -17.44
C GLU A 138 -17.51 4.92 -18.23
N ASP A 139 -17.07 6.00 -18.89
CA ASP A 139 -17.85 6.70 -19.89
C ASP A 139 -17.82 5.95 -21.26
N GLU A 140 -18.50 6.50 -22.26
CA GLU A 140 -18.55 5.92 -23.62
C GLU A 140 -17.17 5.84 -24.32
N ASN A 141 -16.17 6.60 -23.85
CA ASN A 141 -14.80 6.60 -24.35
C ASN A 141 -13.87 5.67 -23.53
N GLY A 142 -14.41 5.00 -22.50
CA GLY A 142 -13.69 4.08 -21.64
C GLY A 142 -12.84 4.78 -20.57
N PHE A 143 -13.13 6.05 -20.26
CA PHE A 143 -12.48 6.76 -19.16
C PHE A 143 -13.31 6.65 -17.87
N ILE A 144 -12.62 6.54 -16.74
CA ILE A 144 -13.25 6.57 -15.42
C ILE A 144 -14.04 7.88 -15.28
N ASN A 145 -15.34 7.75 -15.03
CA ASN A 145 -16.25 8.87 -14.88
C ASN A 145 -16.88 8.98 -13.50
N THR A 146 -16.93 7.85 -12.75
CA THR A 146 -17.31 7.87 -11.34
C THR A 146 -16.44 6.91 -10.53
N VAL A 147 -16.24 7.24 -9.26
CA VAL A 147 -15.69 6.36 -8.25
C VAL A 147 -16.56 6.47 -7.01
N THR A 148 -17.12 5.36 -6.56
CA THR A 148 -17.96 5.27 -5.36
C THR A 148 -17.37 4.29 -4.36
N ILE A 149 -17.48 4.60 -3.07
CA ILE A 149 -17.07 3.68 -2.00
C ILE A 149 -18.21 2.71 -1.76
N GLY A 150 -17.92 1.41 -1.87
CA GLY A 150 -18.91 0.36 -1.80
C GLY A 150 -19.70 0.18 -3.11
N GLY A 151 -20.19 -1.03 -3.31
CA GLY A 151 -20.95 -1.41 -4.50
C GLY A 151 -21.20 -2.90 -4.57
N GLN A 152 -21.61 -3.38 -5.73
CA GLN A 152 -21.72 -4.80 -6.03
C GLN A 152 -21.53 -5.06 -7.51
N ASN A 153 -20.95 -6.21 -7.85
CA ASN A 153 -20.73 -6.62 -9.24
C ASN A 153 -20.01 -5.53 -10.07
N ALA A 154 -18.90 -5.03 -9.55
CA ALA A 154 -18.23 -3.85 -10.08
C ALA A 154 -16.70 -4.01 -10.15
N TRP A 155 -16.09 -3.27 -11.06
CA TRP A 155 -14.63 -3.10 -11.08
C TRP A 155 -14.22 -2.12 -9.99
N TYR A 156 -13.29 -2.52 -9.12
CA TYR A 156 -12.80 -1.68 -8.03
C TYR A 156 -11.29 -1.41 -8.14
N MET A 157 -10.89 -0.27 -7.61
CA MET A 157 -9.48 0.14 -7.58
C MET A 157 -8.65 -0.87 -6.79
N MET A 158 -7.63 -1.45 -7.44
CA MET A 158 -6.75 -2.43 -6.81
C MET A 158 -5.37 -2.42 -7.47
N GLY A 159 -4.33 -2.16 -6.70
CA GLY A 159 -2.96 -2.28 -7.17
C GLY A 159 -2.34 -0.95 -7.59
N HIS A 160 -1.93 -0.82 -8.85
CA HIS A 160 -1.12 0.28 -9.35
C HIS A 160 -1.86 1.14 -10.37
N ALA A 161 -1.34 2.34 -10.60
CA ALA A 161 -1.76 3.21 -11.69
C ALA A 161 -0.59 3.47 -12.65
N PHE A 162 -0.91 3.83 -13.89
CA PHE A 162 0.04 4.41 -14.83
C PHE A 162 -0.43 5.82 -15.20
N TRP A 163 0.48 6.78 -15.08
CA TRP A 163 0.30 8.17 -15.47
C TRP A 163 1.17 8.48 -16.67
N ASP A 164 0.61 9.05 -17.73
CA ASP A 164 1.43 9.65 -18.77
C ASP A 164 1.93 11.04 -18.34
N ARG A 165 2.84 11.60 -19.10
CA ARG A 165 3.43 12.91 -18.80
C ARG A 165 2.37 14.01 -18.66
N ALA A 166 1.38 14.01 -19.52
CA ALA A 166 0.32 15.02 -19.50
C ALA A 166 -0.58 14.89 -18.26
N PHE A 167 -0.88 13.66 -17.84
CA PHE A 167 -1.58 13.41 -16.59
C PHE A 167 -0.74 13.83 -15.38
N SER A 168 0.55 13.45 -15.36
CA SER A 168 1.50 13.83 -14.31
C SER A 168 1.60 15.34 -14.12
N GLU A 169 1.74 16.09 -15.21
CA GLU A 169 1.81 17.57 -15.20
C GLU A 169 0.52 18.21 -14.67
N ARG A 170 -0.66 17.72 -15.14
CA ARG A 170 -1.95 18.24 -14.68
C ARG A 170 -2.20 17.92 -13.20
N PHE A 171 -1.90 16.68 -12.79
CA PHE A 171 -2.06 16.28 -11.39
C PHE A 171 -1.16 17.11 -10.48
N LEU A 172 0.10 17.33 -10.86
CA LEU A 172 1.02 18.18 -10.10
C LEU A 172 0.54 19.60 -9.97
N GLY A 173 0.01 20.20 -11.05
CA GLY A 173 -0.56 21.55 -10.98
C GLY A 173 -1.71 21.63 -9.97
N ILE A 174 -2.64 20.66 -10.00
CA ILE A 174 -3.73 20.57 -9.01
C ILE A 174 -3.16 20.36 -7.60
N LEU A 175 -2.22 19.45 -7.42
CA LEU A 175 -1.64 19.17 -6.12
C LEU A 175 -0.90 20.38 -5.54
N GLU A 176 -0.18 21.16 -6.38
CA GLU A 176 0.53 22.37 -5.98
C GLU A 176 -0.44 23.43 -5.42
N ASP A 177 -1.59 23.61 -6.07
CA ASP A 177 -2.62 24.54 -5.64
C ASP A 177 -3.23 24.18 -4.27
N VAL A 178 -3.39 22.87 -3.98
CA VAL A 178 -4.09 22.40 -2.78
C VAL A 178 -3.16 21.81 -1.72
N TYR A 179 -1.87 21.66 -1.97
CA TYR A 179 -0.96 20.94 -1.05
C TYR A 179 -0.92 21.56 0.35
N ASN A 180 -0.90 22.89 0.43
CA ASN A 180 -0.83 23.60 1.71
C ASN A 180 -2.20 23.77 2.39
N ASP A 181 -3.29 23.35 1.78
CA ASP A 181 -4.61 23.34 2.41
C ASP A 181 -4.64 22.24 3.48
N PRO A 182 -4.98 22.58 4.76
CA PRO A 182 -5.10 21.60 5.84
C PRO A 182 -6.06 20.44 5.52
N GLU A 183 -7.15 20.72 4.77
CA GLU A 183 -8.10 19.67 4.36
C GLU A 183 -7.50 18.63 3.41
N THR A 184 -6.43 18.97 2.70
CA THR A 184 -5.73 18.06 1.79
C THR A 184 -4.77 17.14 2.53
N ALA A 185 -4.32 17.49 3.73
CA ALA A 185 -3.34 16.70 4.48
C ALA A 185 -3.77 15.23 4.66
N GLY A 186 -5.02 15.00 5.01
CA GLY A 186 -5.57 13.66 5.22
C GLY A 186 -6.02 12.93 3.93
N LYS A 187 -6.01 13.58 2.78
CA LYS A 187 -6.52 12.97 1.53
C LYS A 187 -5.48 12.02 0.92
N LEU A 188 -5.96 10.89 0.43
CA LEU A 188 -5.23 10.07 -0.54
C LEU A 188 -5.12 10.81 -1.87
N TRP A 189 -4.10 10.55 -2.68
CA TRP A 189 -3.98 11.13 -4.01
C TRP A 189 -5.17 10.73 -4.91
N GLU A 190 -5.72 9.56 -4.67
CA GLU A 190 -6.92 9.05 -5.34
C GLU A 190 -8.15 9.95 -5.07
N LYS A 191 -8.26 10.52 -3.85
CA LYS A 191 -9.33 11.47 -3.53
C LYS A 191 -9.18 12.79 -4.30
N ILE A 192 -7.94 13.21 -4.56
CA ILE A 192 -7.66 14.37 -5.41
C ILE A 192 -8.04 14.06 -6.86
N PHE A 193 -7.67 12.88 -7.35
CA PHE A 193 -8.07 12.38 -8.67
C PHE A 193 -9.61 12.36 -8.82
N MET A 194 -10.32 11.76 -7.86
CA MET A 194 -11.78 11.67 -7.86
C MET A 194 -12.48 13.04 -7.91
N ALA A 195 -11.88 14.06 -7.33
CA ALA A 195 -12.43 15.43 -7.37
C ALA A 195 -12.23 16.13 -8.73
N HIS A 196 -11.44 15.54 -9.65
CA HIS A 196 -11.03 16.16 -10.92
C HIS A 196 -11.16 15.19 -12.11
N LEU A 197 -12.15 14.28 -12.09
CA LEU A 197 -12.39 13.28 -13.15
C LEU A 197 -12.71 13.91 -14.53
N ASP A 198 -13.10 15.16 -14.56
CA ASP A 198 -13.33 15.95 -15.79
C ASP A 198 -12.02 16.29 -16.51
N THR A 199 -10.93 16.51 -15.78
CA THR A 199 -9.63 16.94 -16.30
C THR A 199 -8.56 15.84 -16.23
N LEU A 200 -8.61 14.99 -15.22
CA LEU A 200 -7.71 13.86 -15.01
C LEU A 200 -8.33 12.58 -15.58
N LYS A 201 -7.95 12.21 -16.81
CA LYS A 201 -8.52 11.06 -17.52
C LYS A 201 -7.66 9.83 -17.38
N MET A 202 -8.20 8.76 -16.77
CA MET A 202 -7.61 7.42 -16.72
C MET A 202 -8.62 6.39 -17.19
N LYS A 203 -8.14 5.29 -17.77
CA LYS A 203 -8.94 4.09 -18.09
C LYS A 203 -8.92 3.10 -16.93
N ILE A 204 -9.83 2.13 -16.95
CA ILE A 204 -9.77 0.97 -16.06
C ILE A 204 -8.91 -0.11 -16.72
N ARG A 205 -7.80 -0.51 -16.11
CA ARG A 205 -7.01 -1.68 -16.51
C ARG A 205 -7.51 -2.90 -15.77
N LYS A 206 -8.31 -3.72 -16.43
CA LYS A 206 -9.01 -4.87 -15.86
C LYS A 206 -8.08 -6.07 -15.76
N TYR A 207 -7.86 -6.58 -14.55
CA TYR A 207 -7.10 -7.80 -14.28
C TYR A 207 -8.03 -8.94 -13.87
N GLN A 208 -7.56 -10.16 -14.08
CA GLN A 208 -8.29 -11.34 -13.61
C GLN A 208 -8.19 -11.44 -12.08
N PRO A 209 -9.23 -11.93 -11.39
CA PRO A 209 -9.18 -12.17 -9.96
C PRO A 209 -7.97 -13.02 -9.56
N GLY A 210 -7.30 -12.61 -8.49
CA GLY A 210 -6.11 -13.29 -8.00
C GLY A 210 -4.80 -12.91 -8.71
N MET A 211 -4.81 -11.87 -9.53
CA MET A 211 -3.56 -11.28 -10.03
C MET A 211 -2.96 -10.28 -9.05
N ILE A 212 -3.78 -9.57 -8.31
CA ILE A 212 -3.37 -8.51 -7.39
C ILE A 212 -3.88 -8.85 -5.99
N PHE A 213 -3.00 -8.81 -5.01
CA PHE A 213 -3.34 -8.97 -3.59
C PHE A 213 -2.78 -7.79 -2.81
N GLU A 214 -3.54 -7.32 -1.85
CA GLU A 214 -3.14 -6.32 -0.87
C GLU A 214 -3.34 -6.90 0.53
N PHE A 215 -2.41 -6.64 1.43
CA PHE A 215 -2.49 -7.14 2.79
C PHE A 215 -2.53 -5.96 3.75
N ASP A 216 -3.69 -5.64 4.26
CA ASP A 216 -3.85 -4.58 5.25
C ASP A 216 -3.71 -5.06 6.68
N THR A 217 -3.99 -6.35 6.87
CA THR A 217 -3.98 -7.01 8.19
C THR A 217 -3.19 -8.30 8.18
N LEU A 218 -2.76 -8.75 9.37
CA LEU A 218 -2.14 -10.07 9.52
C LEU A 218 -3.10 -11.21 9.15
N ASN A 219 -4.41 -11.03 9.35
CA ASN A 219 -5.39 -12.07 9.01
C ASN A 219 -5.51 -12.28 7.50
N GLU A 220 -5.45 -11.23 6.70
CA GLU A 220 -5.39 -11.33 5.24
C GLU A 220 -4.12 -12.04 4.79
N LEU A 221 -2.96 -11.68 5.36
CA LEU A 221 -1.71 -12.37 5.08
C LEU A 221 -1.77 -13.85 5.47
N ARG A 222 -2.32 -14.21 6.63
CA ARG A 222 -2.50 -15.61 7.07
C ARG A 222 -3.44 -16.40 6.15
N THR A 223 -4.42 -15.74 5.56
CA THR A 223 -5.33 -16.35 4.58
C THR A 223 -4.60 -16.65 3.27
N PHE A 224 -3.69 -15.79 2.88
CA PHE A 224 -2.93 -15.92 1.64
C PHE A 224 -1.70 -16.83 1.77
N ASP A 225 -0.98 -16.75 2.90
CA ASP A 225 0.25 -17.49 3.17
C ASP A 225 0.12 -18.25 4.50
N ASP A 226 -0.18 -19.54 4.40
CA ASP A 226 -0.38 -20.43 5.56
C ASP A 226 0.84 -20.51 6.49
N SER A 227 2.05 -20.17 6.01
CA SER A 227 3.26 -20.14 6.84
C SER A 227 3.18 -19.12 7.98
N TYR A 228 2.29 -18.11 7.86
CA TYR A 228 2.05 -17.11 8.90
C TYR A 228 1.07 -17.53 10.01
N LYS A 229 0.43 -18.70 9.90
CA LYS A 229 -0.53 -19.15 10.91
C LYS A 229 0.14 -19.35 12.26
N ASN A 230 1.17 -20.20 12.32
CA ASN A 230 1.87 -20.53 13.56
C ASN A 230 3.32 -20.00 13.65
N ASN A 231 3.73 -19.20 12.68
CA ASN A 231 5.01 -18.51 12.69
C ASN A 231 4.87 -17.17 11.96
N THR A 232 4.41 -16.16 12.65
CA THR A 232 4.24 -14.81 12.10
C THR A 232 5.57 -14.09 11.85
N ARG A 233 6.69 -14.69 12.26
CA ARG A 233 8.03 -14.09 12.24
C ARG A 233 8.12 -12.83 13.12
N SER A 234 7.11 -12.57 13.95
CA SER A 234 7.06 -11.49 14.93
C SER A 234 7.64 -11.98 16.26
N VAL A 235 8.63 -11.27 16.78
CA VAL A 235 9.18 -11.51 18.11
C VAL A 235 8.14 -11.22 19.19
N ILE A 236 7.31 -10.19 18.96
CA ILE A 236 6.25 -9.77 19.88
C ILE A 236 5.17 -10.87 19.97
N LEU A 237 4.64 -11.34 18.84
CA LEU A 237 3.58 -12.38 18.85
C LEU A 237 4.10 -13.71 19.40
N LYS A 238 5.34 -14.06 19.11
CA LYS A 238 5.99 -15.22 19.70
C LYS A 238 6.09 -15.11 21.23
N LYS A 239 6.42 -13.91 21.75
CA LYS A 239 6.44 -13.66 23.20
C LYS A 239 5.04 -13.77 23.79
N VAL A 240 4.04 -13.11 23.20
CA VAL A 240 2.65 -13.14 23.66
C VAL A 240 2.11 -14.57 23.68
N SER A 241 2.35 -15.35 22.62
CA SER A 241 1.90 -16.76 22.55
C SER A 241 2.55 -17.63 23.66
N ALA A 242 3.83 -17.39 23.94
CA ALA A 242 4.53 -18.08 25.03
C ALA A 242 3.99 -17.67 26.41
N ASP A 243 3.79 -16.38 26.66
CA ASP A 243 3.28 -15.86 27.93
C ASP A 243 1.86 -16.38 28.25
N LEU A 244 1.04 -16.57 27.20
CA LEU A 244 -0.33 -17.12 27.34
C LEU A 244 -0.44 -18.64 27.16
N CYS A 245 0.67 -19.33 26.84
CA CYS A 245 0.69 -20.77 26.54
C CYS A 245 -0.29 -21.16 25.42
N ILE A 246 -0.36 -20.36 24.34
CA ILE A 246 -1.20 -20.57 23.13
C ILE A 246 -0.34 -20.61 21.88
N GLN A 247 -0.93 -20.95 20.73
CA GLN A 247 -0.27 -20.82 19.43
C GLN A 247 -0.44 -19.40 18.86
N GLU A 248 0.48 -18.94 18.01
CA GLU A 248 0.36 -17.62 17.40
C GLU A 248 -0.94 -17.44 16.58
N GLN A 249 -1.46 -18.52 15.97
CA GLN A 249 -2.74 -18.49 15.23
C GLN A 249 -3.96 -18.23 16.11
N ASP A 250 -3.85 -18.48 17.43
CA ASP A 250 -4.94 -18.24 18.37
C ASP A 250 -5.05 -16.76 18.80
N ILE A 251 -4.09 -15.94 18.37
CA ILE A 251 -4.11 -14.47 18.50
C ILE A 251 -4.82 -13.91 17.27
N VAL A 252 -6.04 -13.44 17.46
CA VAL A 252 -6.94 -12.98 16.38
C VAL A 252 -7.49 -11.59 16.68
N ASN A 253 -8.20 -10.98 15.71
CA ASN A 253 -8.84 -9.66 15.83
C ASN A 253 -7.86 -8.57 16.30
N ILE A 254 -6.63 -8.62 15.80
CA ILE A 254 -5.59 -7.68 16.19
C ILE A 254 -5.93 -6.28 15.68
N GLN A 255 -5.98 -5.31 16.59
CA GLN A 255 -6.20 -3.91 16.28
C GLN A 255 -5.12 -3.02 16.91
N PRO A 256 -4.63 -1.98 16.21
CA PRO A 256 -3.62 -1.09 16.76
C PRO A 256 -4.21 -0.18 17.85
N LEU A 257 -3.52 -0.04 18.97
CA LEU A 257 -3.81 0.97 19.96
C LEU A 257 -3.20 2.30 19.52
N LYS A 258 -4.04 3.24 19.10
CA LYS A 258 -3.61 4.56 18.61
C LYS A 258 -4.00 5.65 19.61
N SER A 259 -3.06 6.57 19.88
CA SER A 259 -3.34 7.84 20.51
C SER A 259 -3.12 8.96 19.47
N GLY A 260 -4.21 9.47 18.88
CA GLY A 260 -4.14 10.50 17.83
C GLY A 260 -3.61 9.99 16.48
N ASN A 261 -2.95 10.87 15.72
CA ASN A 261 -2.38 10.56 14.40
C ASN A 261 -0.96 9.95 14.46
N THR A 262 -0.50 9.55 15.64
CA THR A 262 0.83 8.99 15.86
C THR A 262 0.89 7.50 15.56
N SER A 263 2.11 6.94 15.55
CA SER A 263 2.33 5.50 15.49
C SER A 263 1.63 4.79 16.64
N ALA A 264 1.16 3.56 16.41
CA ALA A 264 0.49 2.77 17.45
C ALA A 264 1.42 2.57 18.66
N SER A 265 0.88 2.76 19.87
CA SER A 265 1.58 2.52 21.15
C SER A 265 1.58 1.04 21.56
N GLY A 266 0.75 0.23 20.90
CA GLY A 266 0.54 -1.18 21.16
C GLY A 266 -0.53 -1.74 20.25
N PHE A 267 -1.08 -2.87 20.64
CA PHE A 267 -2.22 -3.50 19.96
C PHE A 267 -3.11 -4.23 20.96
N GLU A 268 -4.38 -4.38 20.60
CA GLU A 268 -5.31 -5.26 21.29
C GLU A 268 -5.64 -6.48 20.43
N PHE A 269 -6.04 -7.56 21.05
CA PHE A 269 -6.35 -8.80 20.36
C PHE A 269 -7.23 -9.72 21.20
N ASP A 270 -7.87 -10.69 20.54
CA ASP A 270 -8.60 -11.77 21.19
C ASP A 270 -7.77 -13.06 21.21
N SER A 271 -7.99 -13.86 22.25
CA SER A 271 -7.41 -15.20 22.43
C SER A 271 -8.46 -16.13 23.04
N PRO A 272 -8.22 -17.46 23.12
CA PRO A 272 -9.11 -18.38 23.82
C PRO A 272 -9.35 -18.04 25.32
N PHE A 273 -8.46 -17.23 25.91
CA PHE A 273 -8.55 -16.83 27.31
C PHE A 273 -9.18 -15.44 27.53
N GLY A 274 -9.60 -14.76 26.47
CA GLY A 274 -10.27 -13.46 26.50
C GLY A 274 -9.51 -12.39 25.72
N HIS A 275 -9.88 -11.14 25.99
CA HIS A 275 -9.37 -9.96 25.30
C HIS A 275 -8.15 -9.39 26.05
N TYR A 276 -7.11 -8.99 25.29
CA TYR A 276 -5.84 -8.51 25.83
C TYR A 276 -5.36 -7.27 25.09
N GLN A 277 -4.54 -6.48 25.80
CA GLN A 277 -3.78 -5.36 25.24
C GLN A 277 -2.28 -5.56 25.49
N PHE A 278 -1.47 -5.31 24.46
CA PHE A 278 -0.02 -5.33 24.54
C PHE A 278 0.54 -3.94 24.24
N PHE A 279 1.40 -3.44 25.12
CA PHE A 279 2.05 -2.14 24.99
C PHE A 279 3.52 -2.28 24.62
N TYR A 280 3.96 -1.57 23.58
CA TYR A 280 5.32 -1.71 23.05
C TYR A 280 6.39 -1.15 23.99
N GLU A 281 6.12 0.00 24.67
CA GLU A 281 7.10 0.73 25.49
C GLU A 281 7.73 -0.14 26.57
N ASN A 282 6.93 -0.93 27.28
CA ASN A 282 7.34 -1.73 28.41
C ASN A 282 7.11 -3.25 28.20
N SER A 283 6.71 -3.67 27.01
CA SER A 283 6.35 -5.05 26.69
C SER A 283 5.33 -5.66 27.65
N THR A 284 4.38 -4.84 28.13
CA THR A 284 3.35 -5.23 29.09
C THR A 284 2.14 -5.84 28.37
N LEU A 285 1.70 -6.98 28.87
CA LEU A 285 0.46 -7.64 28.47
C LEU A 285 -0.58 -7.46 29.59
N LEU A 286 -1.74 -6.89 29.23
CA LEU A 286 -2.87 -6.69 30.16
C LEU A 286 -4.08 -7.48 29.63
N ARG A 287 -4.81 -8.09 30.55
CA ARG A 287 -6.11 -8.71 30.29
C ARG A 287 -7.21 -7.69 30.62
N ASN A 288 -8.13 -7.48 29.69
CA ASN A 288 -9.31 -6.65 29.91
C ASN A 288 -10.48 -7.47 30.48
#